data_53e0d2818cb444027378fa0b8df7edea
#
_entry.id   53e0d2818cb444027378fa0b8df7edea
#
_cell.length_a   1.000
_cell.length_b   1.000
_cell.length_c   1.000
_cell.angle_alpha   90.00
_cell.angle_beta   90.00
_cell.angle_gamma   90.00
#
_symmetry.space_group_name_H-M   'P 1'
#
loop_
_entity.id
_entity.type
_entity.pdbx_description
1 polymer ?
#
loop_
_entity_poly.entity_id
_entity_poly.type
_entity_poly.pdbx_seq_one_letter_code
_entity_poly.pdbx_strand_id
1 'polypeptide(L)'
;MGQSVAVRGLDQLASWNSDWRDLRVAVLGLGVTGFAAADTLVELGASVIVVTSSAEIGRADLLEAIGASLIVEPDRDVIPAGLVAHEPQLVIVSPGFPTSHPLIDWARQRSIPIWGDIELAWRLRDKVKAADWILVTGTNGKTTTAQLVTHLLAADGRRVAAVGNIGVPVLDAIREPGGFDVLVVELSSFQLHWLPTTGPGALVPLASVCLNLADDHLDWHGSREAYAAAKAKVYANTRIACVYNRADPATRRMVEDAEVAEGCRAIGFGLDAPGPSDLGIVGDIVLDRAFIPNRQSTALELTTHGELAEAGLTAPHTVANLLAASALARAAGVGVDTVRSALATFVIDRHRTEAVASAGGITWVDDSKATNPHAADAALRSFDSVVWIVGGLLKGTDIGEVIVGNLHRLKATVIIGENRQPVVEAFRRHAPTLPVFEVAASQTDEAEPNQVMTEAVRLAAGVATRGDVVLLAPAAASMDQFRDYA
;
A
#
# COMPACT_ATOMS: atom_id res chain seq x y z
N MET A 1 -16.99 -26.26 33.96
CA MET A 1 -18.06 -25.44 33.37
C MET A 1 -17.65 -23.98 33.48
N GLY A 2 -16.85 -23.47 32.51
CA GLY A 2 -16.45 -22.10 32.37
C GLY A 2 -16.80 -21.68 30.94
N GLN A 3 -18.08 -21.39 30.73
CA GLN A 3 -18.55 -21.04 29.39
C GLN A 3 -18.46 -19.55 29.12
N SER A 4 -17.78 -19.21 28.04
CA SER A 4 -18.30 -18.29 27.01
C SER A 4 -18.91 -16.93 27.45
N VAL A 5 -18.36 -16.23 28.44
CA VAL A 5 -18.78 -14.86 28.77
C VAL A 5 -18.07 -13.82 27.87
N ALA A 6 -16.92 -14.19 27.29
CA ALA A 6 -16.07 -13.25 26.57
C ALA A 6 -16.59 -12.84 25.15
N VAL A 7 -17.33 -13.67 24.44
CA VAL A 7 -17.69 -13.41 23.03
C VAL A 7 -18.90 -12.47 22.87
N ARG A 8 -19.84 -12.46 23.83
CA ARG A 8 -21.06 -11.62 23.73
C ARG A 8 -20.85 -10.12 23.96
N GLY A 9 -19.74 -9.71 24.55
CA GLY A 9 -19.46 -8.30 24.84
C GLY A 9 -18.75 -7.53 23.72
N LEU A 10 -17.91 -8.19 22.91
CA LEU A 10 -17.05 -7.50 21.94
C LEU A 10 -17.81 -6.89 20.75
N ASP A 11 -18.95 -7.45 20.36
CA ASP A 11 -19.81 -6.88 19.31
C ASP A 11 -20.41 -5.52 19.72
N GLN A 12 -20.52 -5.25 21.01
CA GLN A 12 -20.98 -3.96 21.53
C GLN A 12 -19.88 -2.89 21.54
N LEU A 13 -18.61 -3.28 21.37
CA LEU A 13 -17.48 -2.37 21.27
C LEU A 13 -17.39 -1.81 19.84
N ALA A 14 -18.30 -0.92 19.47
CA ALA A 14 -18.45 -0.35 18.14
C ALA A 14 -18.32 1.19 18.12
N SER A 15 -17.91 1.80 19.24
CA SER A 15 -17.78 3.25 19.43
C SER A 15 -16.64 3.54 20.40
N TRP A 16 -16.01 4.71 20.26
CA TRP A 16 -15.07 5.23 21.25
C TRP A 16 -15.66 5.29 22.66
N ASN A 17 -16.95 5.56 22.75
CA ASN A 17 -17.69 5.70 24.01
C ASN A 17 -18.22 4.39 24.57
N SER A 18 -17.95 3.24 23.95
CA SER A 18 -18.24 1.93 24.51
C SER A 18 -17.40 1.67 25.77
N ASP A 19 -17.80 0.72 26.59
CA ASP A 19 -17.06 0.40 27.82
C ASP A 19 -15.88 -0.54 27.53
N TRP A 20 -14.70 0.06 27.30
CA TRP A 20 -13.42 -0.61 27.04
C TRP A 20 -12.63 -0.88 28.32
N ARG A 21 -13.07 -0.37 29.46
CA ARG A 21 -12.33 -0.48 30.72
C ARG A 21 -12.15 -1.92 31.15
N ASP A 22 -10.95 -2.19 31.65
CA ASP A 22 -10.55 -3.50 32.15
C ASP A 22 -10.60 -4.64 31.10
N LEU A 23 -10.89 -4.33 29.81
CA LEU A 23 -10.77 -5.29 28.73
C LEU A 23 -9.31 -5.74 28.62
N ARG A 24 -9.04 -7.03 28.77
CA ARG A 24 -7.68 -7.57 28.65
C ARG A 24 -7.37 -7.81 27.17
N VAL A 25 -6.40 -7.06 26.66
CA VAL A 25 -6.02 -7.08 25.23
C VAL A 25 -4.56 -7.47 25.08
N ALA A 26 -4.27 -8.39 24.18
CA ALA A 26 -2.91 -8.65 23.71
C ALA A 26 -2.70 -8.00 22.35
N VAL A 27 -1.63 -7.21 22.21
CA VAL A 27 -1.20 -6.61 20.93
C VAL A 27 0.01 -7.39 20.43
N LEU A 28 -0.07 -7.97 19.23
CA LEU A 28 1.01 -8.73 18.61
C LEU A 28 1.82 -7.85 17.66
N GLY A 29 3.07 -7.58 18.03
CA GLY A 29 4.01 -6.72 17.31
C GLY A 29 4.07 -5.28 17.85
N LEU A 30 5.29 -4.71 17.90
CA LEU A 30 5.60 -3.37 18.39
C LEU A 30 6.11 -2.45 17.28
N GLY A 31 5.57 -2.58 16.08
CA GLY A 31 5.76 -1.57 15.02
C GLY A 31 4.98 -0.29 15.30
N VAL A 32 5.00 0.65 14.36
CA VAL A 32 4.23 1.92 14.46
C VAL A 32 2.75 1.65 14.72
N THR A 33 2.15 0.72 13.99
CA THR A 33 0.74 0.33 14.11
C THR A 33 0.42 -0.33 15.45
N GLY A 34 1.28 -1.26 15.91
CA GLY A 34 1.07 -1.94 17.20
C GLY A 34 1.20 -0.99 18.39
N PHE A 35 2.12 -0.03 18.33
CA PHE A 35 2.22 1.03 19.34
C PHE A 35 0.97 1.89 19.38
N ALA A 36 0.49 2.38 18.21
CA ALA A 36 -0.73 3.17 18.13
C ALA A 36 -1.97 2.43 18.67
N ALA A 37 -2.05 1.11 18.43
CA ALA A 37 -3.11 0.27 18.97
C ALA A 37 -3.01 0.15 20.51
N ALA A 38 -1.82 -0.09 21.05
CA ALA A 38 -1.61 -0.18 22.49
C ALA A 38 -1.93 1.13 23.20
N ASP A 39 -1.41 2.26 22.69
CA ASP A 39 -1.65 3.60 23.22
C ASP A 39 -3.15 3.95 23.21
N THR A 40 -3.84 3.70 22.11
CA THR A 40 -5.28 3.94 21.99
C THR A 40 -6.09 3.13 23.00
N LEU A 41 -5.75 1.84 23.15
CA LEU A 41 -6.48 0.93 24.06
C LEU A 41 -6.22 1.29 25.53
N VAL A 42 -5.01 1.70 25.87
CA VAL A 42 -4.69 2.22 27.23
C VAL A 42 -5.45 3.51 27.52
N GLU A 43 -5.54 4.44 26.56
CA GLU A 43 -6.36 5.66 26.69
C GLU A 43 -7.84 5.32 26.99
N LEU A 44 -8.35 4.22 26.42
CA LEU A 44 -9.71 3.73 26.66
C LEU A 44 -9.87 2.96 27.99
N GLY A 45 -8.78 2.76 28.75
CA GLY A 45 -8.77 2.07 30.03
C GLY A 45 -8.69 0.55 29.93
N ALA A 46 -8.32 0.00 28.79
CA ALA A 46 -8.08 -1.44 28.63
C ALA A 46 -6.76 -1.86 29.32
N SER A 47 -6.68 -3.12 29.76
CA SER A 47 -5.45 -3.73 30.26
C SER A 47 -4.68 -4.34 29.09
N VAL A 48 -3.56 -3.70 28.71
CA VAL A 48 -2.84 -4.02 27.47
C VAL A 48 -1.51 -4.69 27.76
N ILE A 49 -1.26 -5.83 27.07
CA ILE A 49 0.03 -6.49 27.00
C ILE A 49 0.49 -6.53 25.53
N VAL A 50 1.71 -6.08 25.26
CA VAL A 50 2.31 -6.14 23.93
C VAL A 50 3.31 -7.28 23.88
N VAL A 51 3.23 -8.12 22.84
CA VAL A 51 4.18 -9.24 22.60
C VAL A 51 4.89 -8.99 21.28
N THR A 52 6.22 -9.01 21.31
CA THR A 52 7.08 -8.79 20.16
C THR A 52 8.33 -9.65 20.21
N SER A 53 8.97 -9.92 19.07
CA SER A 53 10.26 -10.63 19.01
C SER A 53 11.46 -9.75 19.36
N SER A 54 11.32 -8.43 19.15
CA SER A 54 12.35 -7.44 19.47
C SER A 54 11.71 -6.10 19.79
N ALA A 55 12.39 -5.27 20.56
CA ALA A 55 11.92 -3.92 20.88
C ALA A 55 13.07 -2.92 20.82
N GLU A 56 12.85 -1.79 20.16
CA GLU A 56 13.73 -0.62 20.29
C GLU A 56 13.55 -0.01 21.68
N ILE A 57 14.67 0.35 22.34
CA ILE A 57 14.68 0.83 23.72
C ILE A 57 13.70 2.00 23.90
N GLY A 58 13.77 3.03 23.06
CA GLY A 58 12.88 4.20 23.19
C GLY A 58 11.38 3.89 23.04
N ARG A 59 11.02 2.87 22.27
CA ARG A 59 9.62 2.46 22.10
C ARG A 59 9.13 1.58 23.26
N ALA A 60 10.02 0.79 23.85
CA ALA A 60 9.72 0.04 25.06
C ALA A 60 9.47 0.98 26.25
N ASP A 61 10.33 2.00 26.44
CA ASP A 61 10.18 3.01 27.50
C ASP A 61 8.85 3.78 27.36
N LEU A 62 8.45 4.13 26.14
CA LEU A 62 7.17 4.79 25.87
C LEU A 62 5.98 3.90 26.23
N LEU A 63 6.02 2.60 25.92
CA LEU A 63 4.97 1.65 26.28
C LEU A 63 4.79 1.57 27.81
N GLU A 64 5.89 1.47 28.55
CA GLU A 64 5.86 1.47 30.01
C GLU A 64 5.27 2.78 30.57
N ALA A 65 5.68 3.92 29.99
CA ALA A 65 5.20 5.24 30.40
C ALA A 65 3.69 5.43 30.22
N ILE A 66 3.09 4.85 29.17
CA ILE A 66 1.63 4.88 28.96
C ILE A 66 0.89 3.83 29.80
N GLY A 67 1.56 2.87 30.46
CA GLY A 67 0.97 1.86 31.33
C GLY A 67 0.64 0.53 30.64
N ALA A 68 1.17 0.27 29.44
CA ALA A 68 1.08 -1.04 28.81
C ALA A 68 2.24 -1.95 29.26
N SER A 69 1.98 -3.26 29.39
CA SER A 69 3.00 -4.25 29.67
C SER A 69 3.69 -4.72 28.39
N LEU A 70 5.00 -5.00 28.43
CA LEU A 70 5.77 -5.50 27.29
C LEU A 70 6.34 -6.89 27.58
N ILE A 71 6.20 -7.80 26.64
CA ILE A 71 6.92 -9.07 26.58
C ILE A 71 7.77 -9.10 25.31
N VAL A 72 9.06 -9.26 25.46
CA VAL A 72 9.98 -9.53 24.35
C VAL A 72 10.29 -11.03 24.34
N GLU A 73 9.80 -11.73 23.31
CA GLU A 73 10.03 -13.16 23.11
C GLU A 73 10.63 -13.40 21.73
N PRO A 74 11.96 -13.61 21.65
CA PRO A 74 12.65 -13.82 20.38
C PRO A 74 12.30 -15.16 19.71
N ASP A 75 11.97 -16.18 20.53
CA ASP A 75 11.60 -17.49 20.01
C ASP A 75 10.12 -17.50 19.61
N ARG A 76 9.88 -17.52 18.31
CA ARG A 76 8.52 -17.50 17.76
C ARG A 76 7.66 -18.70 18.16
N ASP A 77 8.29 -19.83 18.53
CA ASP A 77 7.57 -21.06 18.85
C ASP A 77 7.16 -21.12 20.34
N VAL A 78 7.63 -20.15 21.13
CA VAL A 78 7.28 -20.03 22.56
C VAL A 78 6.02 -19.18 22.72
N ILE A 79 5.06 -19.71 23.49
CA ILE A 79 3.92 -18.94 23.99
C ILE A 79 4.30 -18.38 25.37
N PRO A 80 4.50 -17.05 25.51
CA PRO A 80 4.99 -16.48 26.76
C PRO A 80 4.04 -16.73 27.95
N ALA A 81 4.59 -17.15 29.07
CA ALA A 81 3.81 -17.41 30.29
C ALA A 81 3.03 -16.16 30.75
N GLY A 82 3.61 -14.96 30.60
CA GLY A 82 2.97 -13.70 30.92
C GLY A 82 1.73 -13.42 30.04
N LEU A 83 1.78 -13.78 28.75
CA LEU A 83 0.60 -13.71 27.87
C LEU A 83 -0.51 -14.66 28.31
N VAL A 84 -0.15 -15.87 28.69
CA VAL A 84 -1.12 -16.86 29.19
C VAL A 84 -1.75 -16.38 30.50
N ALA A 85 -0.95 -15.84 31.41
CA ALA A 85 -1.42 -15.32 32.70
C ALA A 85 -2.29 -14.05 32.57
N HIS A 86 -2.10 -13.26 31.49
CA HIS A 86 -2.93 -12.09 31.20
C HIS A 86 -4.35 -12.47 30.78
N GLU A 87 -4.57 -13.71 30.29
CA GLU A 87 -5.87 -14.20 29.81
C GLU A 87 -6.58 -13.20 28.88
N PRO A 88 -6.01 -12.82 27.76
CA PRO A 88 -6.58 -11.80 26.89
C PRO A 88 -7.96 -12.22 26.35
N GLN A 89 -8.86 -11.26 26.28
CA GLN A 89 -10.22 -11.40 25.74
C GLN A 89 -10.26 -10.99 24.25
N LEU A 90 -9.24 -10.26 23.80
CA LEU A 90 -9.08 -9.77 22.45
C LEU A 90 -7.58 -9.78 22.09
N VAL A 91 -7.29 -10.15 20.86
CA VAL A 91 -5.95 -9.98 20.25
C VAL A 91 -6.03 -8.93 19.15
N ILE A 92 -5.14 -7.94 19.20
CA ILE A 92 -4.90 -7.02 18.09
C ILE A 92 -3.62 -7.45 17.39
N VAL A 93 -3.68 -7.64 16.08
CA VAL A 93 -2.56 -8.12 15.29
C VAL A 93 -1.99 -7.01 14.41
N SER A 94 -0.66 -6.81 14.47
CA SER A 94 0.03 -5.95 13.50
C SER A 94 0.00 -6.56 12.09
N PRO A 95 -0.16 -5.75 11.03
CA PRO A 95 -0.42 -6.25 9.67
C PRO A 95 0.57 -7.28 9.14
N GLY A 96 1.87 -7.09 9.42
CA GLY A 96 2.94 -7.98 8.96
C GLY A 96 3.04 -9.33 9.68
N PHE A 97 2.23 -9.57 10.72
CA PHE A 97 2.28 -10.80 11.49
C PHE A 97 1.77 -11.98 10.63
N PRO A 98 2.57 -13.04 10.43
CA PRO A 98 2.15 -14.17 9.59
C PRO A 98 0.91 -14.88 10.14
N THR A 99 -0.01 -15.26 9.27
CA THR A 99 -1.23 -15.99 9.67
C THR A 99 -0.98 -17.36 10.28
N SER A 100 0.20 -17.95 9.99
CA SER A 100 0.70 -19.22 10.50
C SER A 100 1.55 -19.07 11.77
N HIS A 101 1.55 -17.89 12.41
CA HIS A 101 2.36 -17.69 13.61
C HIS A 101 1.75 -18.44 14.81
N PRO A 102 2.54 -19.14 15.65
CA PRO A 102 2.03 -19.90 16.79
C PRO A 102 1.13 -19.10 17.76
N LEU A 103 1.41 -17.80 17.95
CA LEU A 103 0.55 -16.93 18.76
C LEU A 103 -0.86 -16.73 18.15
N ILE A 104 -0.98 -16.73 16.83
CA ILE A 104 -2.27 -16.66 16.13
C ILE A 104 -3.04 -17.98 16.34
N ASP A 105 -2.37 -19.13 16.17
CA ASP A 105 -2.97 -20.43 16.39
C ASP A 105 -3.35 -20.63 17.86
N TRP A 106 -2.52 -20.14 18.78
CA TRP A 106 -2.81 -20.16 20.23
C TRP A 106 -4.11 -19.37 20.55
N ALA A 107 -4.29 -18.19 19.94
CA ALA A 107 -5.50 -17.38 20.11
C ALA A 107 -6.73 -18.08 19.50
N ARG A 108 -6.61 -18.63 18.31
CA ARG A 108 -7.68 -19.38 17.60
C ARG A 108 -8.13 -20.60 18.40
N GLN A 109 -7.20 -21.41 18.91
CA GLN A 109 -7.50 -22.59 19.73
C GLN A 109 -8.27 -22.26 21.00
N ARG A 110 -8.11 -21.02 21.51
CA ARG A 110 -8.84 -20.52 22.69
C ARG A 110 -10.08 -19.71 22.34
N SER A 111 -10.43 -19.64 21.07
CA SER A 111 -11.55 -18.83 20.56
C SER A 111 -11.47 -17.36 20.99
N ILE A 112 -10.24 -16.83 21.11
CA ILE A 112 -10.01 -15.41 21.37
C ILE A 112 -10.15 -14.68 20.04
N PRO A 113 -11.04 -13.69 19.91
CA PRO A 113 -11.18 -12.89 18.70
C PRO A 113 -9.89 -12.16 18.35
N ILE A 114 -9.60 -12.07 17.03
CA ILE A 114 -8.41 -11.41 16.50
C ILE A 114 -8.89 -10.30 15.57
N TRP A 115 -8.52 -9.05 15.89
CA TRP A 115 -8.79 -7.89 15.05
C TRP A 115 -7.49 -7.30 14.50
N GLY A 116 -7.57 -6.73 13.30
CA GLY A 116 -6.53 -5.85 12.78
C GLY A 116 -6.66 -4.42 13.29
N ASP A 117 -5.62 -3.62 13.06
CA ASP A 117 -5.58 -2.19 13.36
C ASP A 117 -6.71 -1.40 12.70
N ILE A 118 -7.04 -1.74 11.46
CA ILE A 118 -8.07 -1.06 10.66
C ILE A 118 -9.47 -1.34 11.21
N GLU A 119 -9.77 -2.57 11.64
CA GLU A 119 -11.03 -2.88 12.31
C GLU A 119 -11.16 -2.11 13.62
N LEU A 120 -10.11 -2.11 14.44
CA LEU A 120 -10.10 -1.34 15.69
C LEU A 120 -10.34 0.15 15.41
N ALA A 121 -9.64 0.73 14.46
CA ALA A 121 -9.81 2.14 14.08
C ALA A 121 -11.23 2.43 13.57
N TRP A 122 -11.82 1.53 12.78
CA TRP A 122 -13.20 1.69 12.32
C TRP A 122 -14.21 1.69 13.45
N ARG A 123 -14.03 0.83 14.45
CA ARG A 123 -14.88 0.78 15.65
C ARG A 123 -14.78 2.05 16.49
N LEU A 124 -13.60 2.69 16.49
CA LEU A 124 -13.28 3.86 17.31
C LEU A 124 -13.40 5.21 16.57
N ARG A 125 -13.84 5.21 15.31
CA ARG A 125 -13.81 6.38 14.41
C ARG A 125 -14.65 7.57 14.87
N ASP A 126 -15.51 7.40 15.85
CA ASP A 126 -16.43 8.42 16.36
C ASP A 126 -15.88 9.21 17.57
N LYS A 127 -14.57 9.11 17.87
CA LYS A 127 -13.95 9.85 18.99
C LYS A 127 -14.20 11.35 18.90
N VAL A 128 -14.01 11.93 17.73
CA VAL A 128 -14.21 13.37 17.47
C VAL A 128 -15.33 13.56 16.47
N LYS A 129 -15.12 13.12 15.24
CA LYS A 129 -16.08 13.16 14.14
C LYS A 129 -15.84 11.93 13.26
N ALA A 130 -16.87 11.15 13.04
CA ALA A 130 -16.78 10.01 12.13
C ALA A 130 -16.59 10.52 10.69
N ALA A 131 -15.34 10.49 10.21
CA ALA A 131 -15.01 10.84 8.84
C ALA A 131 -15.59 9.83 7.84
N ASP A 132 -15.83 10.25 6.60
CA ASP A 132 -16.00 9.30 5.49
C ASP A 132 -14.65 8.65 5.14
N TRP A 133 -14.66 7.36 4.83
CA TRP A 133 -13.46 6.66 4.41
C TRP A 133 -13.49 6.37 2.92
N ILE A 134 -12.38 6.65 2.22
CA ILE A 134 -12.11 6.21 0.85
C ILE A 134 -10.97 5.21 0.92
N LEU A 135 -11.20 3.99 0.40
CA LEU A 135 -10.23 2.91 0.51
C LEU A 135 -9.43 2.74 -0.78
N VAL A 136 -8.12 2.65 -0.66
CA VAL A 136 -7.19 2.46 -1.78
C VAL A 136 -6.33 1.23 -1.54
N THR A 137 -6.42 0.24 -2.44
CA THR A 137 -5.52 -0.92 -2.48
C THR A 137 -5.08 -1.22 -3.91
N GLY A 138 -4.22 -2.20 -4.06
CA GLY A 138 -3.63 -2.67 -5.31
C GLY A 138 -2.26 -3.29 -5.04
N THR A 139 -1.66 -3.94 -5.99
CA THR A 139 -0.26 -4.33 -5.86
C THR A 139 0.62 -3.08 -5.94
N ASN A 140 0.40 -2.22 -6.93
CA ASN A 140 1.16 -1.00 -7.18
C ASN A 140 0.26 0.24 -7.26
N GLY A 141 0.85 1.45 -7.14
CA GLY A 141 0.17 2.72 -7.31
C GLY A 141 -0.61 3.26 -6.11
N LYS A 142 -0.75 2.49 -5.04
CA LYS A 142 -1.55 2.83 -3.85
C LYS A 142 -1.23 4.21 -3.28
N THR A 143 0.02 4.45 -2.92
CA THR A 143 0.45 5.69 -2.26
C THR A 143 0.21 6.91 -3.15
N THR A 144 0.61 6.84 -4.42
CA THR A 144 0.38 7.93 -5.37
C THR A 144 -1.11 8.23 -5.54
N THR A 145 -1.95 7.18 -5.64
CA THR A 145 -3.40 7.34 -5.74
C THR A 145 -3.99 7.94 -4.47
N ALA A 146 -3.60 7.45 -3.29
CA ALA A 146 -4.09 7.99 -2.02
C ALA A 146 -3.70 9.47 -1.84
N GLN A 147 -2.48 9.84 -2.21
CA GLN A 147 -2.02 11.24 -2.19
C GLN A 147 -2.75 12.12 -3.20
N LEU A 148 -2.98 11.62 -4.43
CA LEU A 148 -3.79 12.31 -5.43
C LEU A 148 -5.21 12.57 -4.93
N VAL A 149 -5.89 11.55 -4.39
CA VAL A 149 -7.24 11.69 -3.82
C VAL A 149 -7.24 12.74 -2.71
N THR A 150 -6.27 12.66 -1.81
CA THR A 150 -6.12 13.62 -0.70
C THR A 150 -5.92 15.04 -1.24
N HIS A 151 -5.07 15.23 -2.25
CA HIS A 151 -4.83 16.52 -2.87
C HIS A 151 -6.08 17.09 -3.54
N LEU A 152 -6.82 16.26 -4.29
CA LEU A 152 -8.07 16.65 -4.95
C LEU A 152 -9.17 17.06 -3.94
N LEU A 153 -9.31 16.31 -2.85
CA LEU A 153 -10.27 16.62 -1.79
C LEU A 153 -9.89 17.86 -0.98
N ALA A 154 -8.58 18.06 -0.73
CA ALA A 154 -8.09 19.26 -0.07
C ALA A 154 -8.33 20.51 -0.92
N ALA A 155 -8.15 20.44 -2.23
CA ALA A 155 -8.47 21.51 -3.17
C ALA A 155 -9.98 21.84 -3.22
N ASP A 156 -10.84 20.87 -2.87
CA ASP A 156 -12.29 21.05 -2.70
C ASP A 156 -12.65 21.66 -1.32
N GLY A 157 -11.65 22.04 -0.53
CA GLY A 157 -11.83 22.68 0.78
C GLY A 157 -12.12 21.72 1.93
N ARG A 158 -11.96 20.42 1.77
CA ARG A 158 -12.18 19.42 2.82
C ARG A 158 -10.97 19.26 3.71
N ARG A 159 -11.19 18.99 4.97
CA ARG A 159 -10.15 18.51 5.87
C ARG A 159 -9.95 17.01 5.65
N VAL A 160 -8.83 16.63 5.05
CA VAL A 160 -8.55 15.28 4.60
C VAL A 160 -7.14 14.85 4.97
N ALA A 161 -6.93 13.55 5.21
CA ALA A 161 -5.61 12.96 5.41
C ALA A 161 -5.49 11.63 4.68
N ALA A 162 -4.28 11.36 4.13
CA ALA A 162 -3.87 10.03 3.68
C ALA A 162 -3.28 9.27 4.88
N VAL A 163 -3.81 8.08 5.15
CA VAL A 163 -3.51 7.30 6.36
C VAL A 163 -3.47 5.80 6.07
N GLY A 164 -3.08 5.01 7.06
CA GLY A 164 -3.11 3.54 7.00
C GLY A 164 -1.74 2.95 6.75
N ASN A 165 -1.54 2.29 5.60
CA ASN A 165 -0.23 1.74 5.23
C ASN A 165 0.78 2.83 4.79
N ILE A 166 0.38 4.09 4.87
CA ILE A 166 1.17 5.30 4.62
C ILE A 166 0.85 6.37 5.66
N GLY A 167 1.72 7.36 5.77
CA GLY A 167 1.50 8.51 6.66
C GLY A 167 1.41 8.10 8.12
N VAL A 168 0.44 8.68 8.83
CA VAL A 168 0.18 8.36 10.23
C VAL A 168 -0.74 7.14 10.35
N PRO A 169 -0.63 6.33 11.43
CA PRO A 169 -1.60 5.27 11.71
C PRO A 169 -3.04 5.79 11.72
N VAL A 170 -3.98 4.98 11.24
CA VAL A 170 -5.40 5.38 11.24
C VAL A 170 -5.89 5.68 12.66
N LEU A 171 -5.41 4.93 13.65
CA LEU A 171 -5.74 5.13 15.07
C LEU A 171 -5.31 6.51 15.59
N ASP A 172 -4.18 7.03 15.14
CA ASP A 172 -3.74 8.38 15.50
C ASP A 172 -4.59 9.45 14.78
N ALA A 173 -4.90 9.22 13.50
CA ALA A 173 -5.71 10.14 12.71
C ALA A 173 -7.14 10.32 13.28
N ILE A 174 -7.81 9.24 13.71
CA ILE A 174 -9.15 9.34 14.31
C ILE A 174 -9.15 10.07 15.67
N ARG A 175 -7.99 10.19 16.30
CA ARG A 175 -7.78 10.90 17.58
C ARG A 175 -7.42 12.37 17.42
N GLU A 176 -7.16 12.82 16.18
CA GLU A 176 -6.82 14.21 15.87
C GLU A 176 -7.94 15.16 16.33
N PRO A 177 -7.67 16.11 17.23
CA PRO A 177 -8.70 16.93 17.89
C PRO A 177 -9.62 17.72 16.96
N GLY A 178 -9.12 18.11 15.79
CA GLY A 178 -9.94 18.81 14.80
C GLY A 178 -10.79 17.89 13.93
N GLY A 179 -10.56 16.58 13.99
CA GLY A 179 -11.21 15.58 13.13
C GLY A 179 -10.94 15.80 11.62
N PHE A 180 -11.46 14.93 10.80
CA PHE A 180 -11.38 15.02 9.34
C PHE A 180 -12.77 14.89 8.73
N ASP A 181 -12.97 15.42 7.54
CA ASP A 181 -14.17 15.17 6.74
C ASP A 181 -14.05 13.84 6.01
N VAL A 182 -12.84 13.54 5.50
CA VAL A 182 -12.54 12.31 4.77
C VAL A 182 -11.17 11.78 5.20
N LEU A 183 -11.07 10.47 5.40
CA LEU A 183 -9.81 9.74 5.50
C LEU A 183 -9.60 8.91 4.23
N VAL A 184 -8.49 9.13 3.55
CA VAL A 184 -8.07 8.30 2.41
C VAL A 184 -7.16 7.21 2.95
N VAL A 185 -7.71 6.00 3.06
CA VAL A 185 -7.05 4.89 3.75
C VAL A 185 -6.37 3.98 2.75
N GLU A 186 -5.04 4.05 2.68
CA GLU A 186 -4.24 3.07 1.95
C GLU A 186 -4.22 1.75 2.72
N LEU A 187 -4.59 0.64 2.07
CA LEU A 187 -4.66 -0.68 2.68
C LEU A 187 -3.72 -1.67 1.99
N SER A 188 -2.88 -2.32 2.80
CA SER A 188 -2.12 -3.49 2.38
C SER A 188 -3.03 -4.73 2.28
N SER A 189 -2.58 -5.77 1.56
CA SER A 189 -3.27 -7.06 1.54
C SER A 189 -3.31 -7.74 2.91
N PHE A 190 -2.30 -7.45 3.76
CA PHE A 190 -2.22 -7.94 5.13
C PHE A 190 -3.31 -7.34 6.00
N GLN A 191 -3.52 -6.02 5.95
CA GLN A 191 -4.60 -5.34 6.66
C GLN A 191 -5.97 -5.83 6.20
N LEU A 192 -6.18 -5.92 4.88
CA LEU A 192 -7.41 -6.44 4.29
C LEU A 192 -7.71 -7.90 4.67
N HIS A 193 -6.67 -8.73 4.86
CA HIS A 193 -6.86 -10.12 5.31
C HIS A 193 -7.62 -10.17 6.63
N TRP A 194 -7.24 -9.34 7.61
CA TRP A 194 -7.84 -9.33 8.94
C TRP A 194 -9.18 -8.61 9.03
N LEU A 195 -9.60 -7.88 7.99
CA LEU A 195 -10.88 -7.18 8.01
C LEU A 195 -12.08 -8.14 7.88
N PRO A 196 -13.09 -8.00 8.75
CA PRO A 196 -14.39 -8.64 8.55
C PRO A 196 -15.17 -7.90 7.43
N THR A 197 -16.02 -8.62 6.73
CA THR A 197 -16.94 -8.06 5.72
C THR A 197 -18.36 -7.88 6.25
N THR A 198 -18.64 -8.38 7.45
CA THR A 198 -19.94 -8.30 8.12
C THR A 198 -19.76 -7.94 9.59
N GLY A 199 -20.85 -7.54 10.24
CA GLY A 199 -20.85 -7.19 11.66
C GLY A 199 -20.29 -5.80 11.99
N PRO A 200 -20.14 -5.46 13.27
CA PRO A 200 -19.79 -4.10 13.73
C PRO A 200 -18.41 -3.62 13.31
N GLY A 201 -17.48 -4.55 13.02
CA GLY A 201 -16.14 -4.25 12.54
C GLY A 201 -16.02 -4.10 11.02
N ALA A 202 -17.08 -4.42 10.26
CA ALA A 202 -17.07 -4.30 8.82
C ALA A 202 -17.08 -2.82 8.40
N LEU A 203 -16.17 -2.48 7.50
CA LEU A 203 -16.09 -1.14 6.95
C LEU A 203 -17.28 -0.85 6.03
N VAL A 204 -17.73 0.42 6.02
CA VAL A 204 -18.75 0.93 5.10
C VAL A 204 -18.19 2.18 4.41
N PRO A 205 -17.25 2.02 3.47
CA PRO A 205 -16.55 3.14 2.87
C PRO A 205 -17.44 3.95 1.91
N LEU A 206 -17.10 5.23 1.70
CA LEU A 206 -17.73 6.08 0.71
C LEU A 206 -17.48 5.54 -0.69
N ALA A 207 -16.21 5.30 -1.00
CA ALA A 207 -15.75 4.76 -2.28
C ALA A 207 -14.49 3.91 -2.06
N SER A 208 -14.20 3.01 -2.99
CA SER A 208 -13.07 2.10 -2.88
C SER A 208 -12.46 1.76 -4.23
N VAL A 209 -11.17 1.43 -4.25
CA VAL A 209 -10.45 0.99 -5.45
C VAL A 209 -9.47 -0.13 -5.17
N CYS A 210 -9.43 -1.11 -6.07
CA CYS A 210 -8.27 -1.98 -6.29
C CYS A 210 -7.63 -1.60 -7.64
N LEU A 211 -6.42 -1.03 -7.60
CA LEU A 211 -5.77 -0.45 -8.79
C LEU A 211 -5.30 -1.51 -9.78
N ASN A 212 -4.78 -2.60 -9.27
CA ASN A 212 -4.23 -3.71 -10.05
C ASN A 212 -3.92 -4.91 -9.14
N LEU A 213 -3.80 -6.08 -9.77
CA LEU A 213 -3.40 -7.32 -9.11
C LEU A 213 -2.25 -7.98 -9.89
N ALA A 214 -1.06 -7.97 -9.31
CA ALA A 214 0.09 -8.74 -9.77
C ALA A 214 0.63 -9.60 -8.63
N ASP A 215 1.47 -10.59 -8.93
CA ASP A 215 2.02 -11.49 -7.92
C ASP A 215 2.95 -10.73 -6.97
N ASP A 216 2.61 -10.80 -5.68
CA ASP A 216 3.37 -10.23 -4.58
C ASP A 216 2.92 -10.91 -3.27
N HIS A 217 3.80 -10.98 -2.27
CA HIS A 217 3.49 -11.53 -0.94
C HIS A 217 2.88 -12.95 -0.94
N LEU A 218 3.21 -13.79 -1.91
CA LEU A 218 2.69 -15.16 -2.01
C LEU A 218 3.20 -16.05 -0.87
N ASP A 219 4.37 -15.76 -0.34
CA ASP A 219 4.95 -16.37 0.85
C ASP A 219 4.07 -16.17 2.09
N TRP A 220 3.45 -15.00 2.24
CA TRP A 220 2.59 -14.67 3.35
C TRP A 220 1.15 -15.18 3.17
N HIS A 221 0.58 -15.03 1.97
CA HIS A 221 -0.80 -15.42 1.67
C HIS A 221 -0.97 -16.90 1.35
N GLY A 222 0.12 -17.58 0.98
CA GLY A 222 0.15 -18.99 0.59
C GLY A 222 -0.29 -19.26 -0.85
N SER A 223 -1.09 -18.39 -1.46
CA SER A 223 -1.48 -18.49 -2.88
C SER A 223 -1.89 -17.14 -3.47
N ARG A 224 -1.91 -17.07 -4.81
CA ARG A 224 -2.42 -15.91 -5.56
C ARG A 224 -3.90 -15.67 -5.32
N GLU A 225 -4.69 -16.74 -5.21
CA GLU A 225 -6.14 -16.69 -4.95
C GLU A 225 -6.42 -16.09 -3.55
N ALA A 226 -5.66 -16.50 -2.53
CA ALA A 226 -5.78 -15.94 -1.18
C ALA A 226 -5.38 -14.47 -1.14
N TYR A 227 -4.32 -14.08 -1.86
CA TYR A 227 -3.92 -12.67 -2.03
C TYR A 227 -5.01 -11.84 -2.72
N ALA A 228 -5.59 -12.37 -3.83
CA ALA A 228 -6.69 -11.73 -4.54
C ALA A 228 -7.94 -11.59 -3.66
N ALA A 229 -8.31 -12.65 -2.94
CA ALA A 229 -9.45 -12.64 -2.03
C ALA A 229 -9.29 -11.63 -0.89
N ALA A 230 -8.06 -11.49 -0.36
CA ALA A 230 -7.78 -10.46 0.64
C ALA A 230 -8.01 -9.05 0.06
N LYS A 231 -7.50 -8.76 -1.14
CA LYS A 231 -7.68 -7.44 -1.78
C LYS A 231 -9.13 -7.15 -2.16
N ALA A 232 -9.89 -8.15 -2.58
CA ALA A 232 -11.30 -7.99 -2.96
C ALA A 232 -12.18 -7.44 -1.83
N LYS A 233 -11.81 -7.68 -0.56
CA LYS A 233 -12.51 -7.14 0.60
C LYS A 233 -12.59 -5.61 0.62
N VAL A 234 -11.73 -4.90 -0.14
CA VAL A 234 -11.76 -3.43 -0.24
C VAL A 234 -13.11 -2.91 -0.71
N TYR A 235 -13.83 -3.69 -1.51
CA TYR A 235 -15.12 -3.29 -2.09
C TYR A 235 -16.33 -3.57 -1.20
N ALA A 236 -16.16 -4.42 -0.19
CA ALA A 236 -17.27 -4.80 0.69
C ALA A 236 -17.98 -3.57 1.29
N ASN A 237 -19.32 -3.57 1.24
CA ASN A 237 -20.19 -2.54 1.79
C ASN A 237 -19.94 -1.11 1.27
N THR A 238 -19.24 -0.92 0.16
CA THR A 238 -18.99 0.40 -0.44
C THR A 238 -20.31 1.08 -0.81
N ARG A 239 -20.43 2.39 -0.48
CA ARG A 239 -21.71 3.13 -0.58
C ARG A 239 -21.94 3.77 -1.94
N ILE A 240 -20.94 4.39 -2.56
CA ILE A 240 -21.13 5.24 -3.75
C ILE A 240 -20.47 4.66 -4.99
N ALA A 241 -19.19 4.28 -4.93
CA ALA A 241 -18.46 3.81 -6.11
C ALA A 241 -17.39 2.78 -5.78
N CYS A 242 -17.43 1.65 -6.48
CA CYS A 242 -16.35 0.68 -6.60
C CYS A 242 -15.57 0.97 -7.87
N VAL A 243 -14.35 1.51 -7.72
CA VAL A 243 -13.50 1.90 -8.85
C VAL A 243 -12.59 0.73 -9.23
N TYR A 244 -12.50 0.38 -10.50
CA TYR A 244 -11.71 -0.77 -10.97
C TYR A 244 -10.95 -0.46 -12.26
N ASN A 245 -9.83 -1.15 -12.47
CA ASN A 245 -9.00 -1.02 -13.65
C ASN A 245 -9.55 -1.90 -14.79
N ARG A 246 -9.97 -1.29 -15.91
CA ARG A 246 -10.49 -2.01 -17.09
C ARG A 246 -9.44 -2.88 -17.78
N ALA A 247 -8.15 -2.50 -17.67
CA ALA A 247 -7.05 -3.25 -18.22
C ALA A 247 -6.67 -4.48 -17.37
N ASP A 248 -7.20 -4.59 -16.13
CA ASP A 248 -6.95 -5.73 -15.24
C ASP A 248 -8.25 -6.50 -14.95
N PRO A 249 -8.44 -7.66 -15.62
CA PRO A 249 -9.65 -8.47 -15.45
C PRO A 249 -9.88 -8.97 -14.02
N ALA A 250 -8.83 -9.03 -13.18
CA ALA A 250 -8.98 -9.46 -11.79
C ALA A 250 -9.73 -8.40 -10.98
N THR A 251 -9.40 -7.12 -11.14
CA THR A 251 -10.07 -6.02 -10.42
C THR A 251 -11.53 -5.89 -10.84
N ARG A 252 -11.83 -6.13 -12.11
CA ARG A 252 -13.20 -6.15 -12.61
C ARG A 252 -14.03 -7.27 -11.97
N ARG A 253 -13.50 -8.49 -11.92
CA ARG A 253 -14.16 -9.63 -11.25
C ARG A 253 -14.41 -9.35 -9.77
N MET A 254 -13.43 -8.74 -9.08
CA MET A 254 -13.59 -8.36 -7.67
C MET A 254 -14.79 -7.42 -7.45
N VAL A 255 -15.05 -6.48 -8.36
CA VAL A 255 -16.22 -5.59 -8.29
C VAL A 255 -17.51 -6.30 -8.65
N GLU A 256 -17.49 -7.19 -9.65
CA GLU A 256 -18.67 -7.98 -10.06
C GLU A 256 -19.14 -8.92 -8.94
N ASP A 257 -18.21 -9.46 -8.14
CA ASP A 257 -18.46 -10.38 -7.02
C ASP A 257 -18.72 -9.67 -5.67
N ALA A 258 -18.55 -8.33 -5.59
CA ALA A 258 -18.60 -7.60 -4.33
C ALA A 258 -20.04 -7.39 -3.83
N GLU A 259 -20.26 -7.65 -2.54
CA GLU A 259 -21.47 -7.22 -1.83
C GLU A 259 -21.32 -5.75 -1.41
N VAL A 260 -22.15 -4.88 -1.98
CA VAL A 260 -22.07 -3.42 -1.81
C VAL A 260 -23.40 -2.84 -1.34
N ALA A 261 -23.40 -1.58 -0.90
CA ALA A 261 -24.64 -0.89 -0.56
C ALA A 261 -25.53 -0.66 -1.80
N GLU A 262 -26.85 -0.61 -1.57
CA GLU A 262 -27.81 -0.29 -2.64
C GLU A 262 -27.49 1.06 -3.27
N GLY A 263 -27.46 1.12 -4.61
CA GLY A 263 -27.12 2.32 -5.36
C GLY A 263 -25.63 2.54 -5.59
N CYS A 264 -24.75 1.72 -5.01
CA CYS A 264 -23.32 1.74 -5.33
C CYS A 264 -23.07 1.39 -6.79
N ARG A 265 -22.12 2.09 -7.42
CA ARG A 265 -21.84 1.97 -8.85
C ARG A 265 -20.45 1.39 -9.10
N ALA A 266 -20.33 0.49 -10.08
CA ALA A 266 -19.06 0.10 -10.65
C ALA A 266 -18.57 1.20 -11.62
N ILE A 267 -17.36 1.71 -11.39
CA ILE A 267 -16.74 2.77 -12.18
C ILE A 267 -15.41 2.28 -12.73
N GLY A 268 -15.32 2.14 -14.05
CA GLY A 268 -14.09 1.71 -14.70
C GLY A 268 -13.12 2.87 -14.93
N PHE A 269 -11.81 2.61 -14.86
CA PHE A 269 -10.80 3.51 -15.40
C PHE A 269 -9.87 2.78 -16.35
N GLY A 270 -9.32 3.48 -17.35
CA GLY A 270 -8.39 2.91 -18.33
C GLY A 270 -7.77 3.95 -19.22
N LEU A 271 -6.67 3.62 -19.88
CA LEU A 271 -5.94 4.51 -20.79
C LEU A 271 -6.53 4.54 -22.22
N ASP A 272 -7.65 3.89 -22.42
CA ASP A 272 -8.41 3.83 -23.68
C ASP A 272 -9.73 4.62 -23.55
N ALA A 273 -10.50 4.68 -24.64
CA ALA A 273 -11.76 5.40 -24.69
C ALA A 273 -12.77 4.91 -23.64
N PRO A 274 -13.34 5.82 -22.80
CA PRO A 274 -14.23 5.44 -21.71
C PRO A 274 -15.64 5.10 -22.20
N GLY A 275 -16.24 4.06 -21.59
CA GLY A 275 -17.67 3.78 -21.66
C GLY A 275 -18.51 4.70 -20.74
N PRO A 276 -19.86 4.54 -20.73
CA PRO A 276 -20.78 5.42 -19.98
C PRO A 276 -20.69 5.35 -18.44
N SER A 277 -19.82 4.54 -17.88
CA SER A 277 -19.55 4.45 -16.43
C SER A 277 -18.06 4.48 -16.15
N ASP A 278 -17.28 5.03 -17.08
CA ASP A 278 -15.83 4.99 -16.99
C ASP A 278 -15.18 6.37 -17.06
N LEU A 279 -13.94 6.43 -16.60
CA LEU A 279 -12.97 7.47 -16.92
C LEU A 279 -11.93 6.90 -17.86
N GLY A 280 -11.44 7.71 -18.82
CA GLY A 280 -10.48 7.24 -19.81
C GLY A 280 -9.93 8.36 -20.68
N ILE A 281 -9.34 8.00 -21.82
CA ILE A 281 -8.63 8.94 -22.71
C ILE A 281 -9.16 8.81 -24.14
N VAL A 282 -9.37 9.94 -24.80
CA VAL A 282 -9.63 10.00 -26.25
C VAL A 282 -8.72 11.06 -26.87
N GLY A 283 -7.81 10.62 -27.71
CA GLY A 283 -6.75 11.49 -28.23
C GLY A 283 -5.83 11.95 -27.10
N ASP A 284 -5.79 13.26 -26.87
CA ASP A 284 -5.04 13.91 -25.80
C ASP A 284 -5.90 14.35 -24.61
N ILE A 285 -7.21 14.02 -24.61
CA ILE A 285 -8.17 14.47 -23.59
C ILE A 285 -8.47 13.37 -22.59
N VAL A 286 -8.31 13.68 -21.31
CA VAL A 286 -8.72 12.84 -20.18
C VAL A 286 -10.18 13.13 -19.84
N LEU A 287 -11.04 12.12 -19.84
CA LEU A 287 -12.49 12.24 -19.84
C LEU A 287 -13.15 11.53 -18.66
N ASP A 288 -14.18 12.18 -18.07
CA ASP A 288 -15.16 11.59 -17.17
C ASP A 288 -16.49 11.33 -17.93
N ARG A 289 -16.88 10.05 -18.05
CA ARG A 289 -18.22 9.64 -18.51
C ARG A 289 -19.00 8.90 -17.43
N ALA A 290 -18.52 8.95 -16.18
CA ALA A 290 -19.16 8.25 -15.08
C ALA A 290 -20.08 9.14 -14.24
N PHE A 291 -19.63 10.36 -13.91
CA PHE A 291 -20.28 11.21 -12.91
C PHE A 291 -21.01 12.40 -13.54
N ILE A 292 -21.68 12.16 -14.66
CA ILE A 292 -22.45 13.16 -15.39
C ILE A 292 -23.87 12.65 -15.70
N PRO A 293 -24.88 13.53 -15.75
CA PRO A 293 -26.28 13.12 -16.02
C PRO A 293 -26.46 12.40 -17.36
N ASN A 294 -25.86 12.94 -18.44
CA ASN A 294 -26.02 12.44 -19.80
C ASN A 294 -24.86 11.55 -20.25
N ARG A 295 -24.33 10.70 -19.37
CA ARG A 295 -23.15 9.85 -19.58
C ARG A 295 -23.21 8.92 -20.82
N GLN A 296 -24.42 8.66 -21.33
CA GLN A 296 -24.60 7.83 -22.54
C GLN A 296 -24.15 8.57 -23.82
N SER A 297 -24.27 9.89 -23.87
CA SER A 297 -24.03 10.68 -25.08
C SER A 297 -22.97 11.78 -24.91
N THR A 298 -22.57 12.09 -23.68
CA THR A 298 -21.62 13.17 -23.37
C THR A 298 -20.48 12.69 -22.49
N ALA A 299 -19.39 13.48 -22.47
CA ALA A 299 -18.24 13.32 -21.59
C ALA A 299 -17.83 14.71 -21.09
N LEU A 300 -17.20 14.77 -19.92
CA LEU A 300 -16.55 15.98 -19.41
C LEU A 300 -15.04 15.82 -19.48
N GLU A 301 -14.38 16.86 -19.94
CA GLU A 301 -12.93 16.97 -19.93
C GLU A 301 -12.46 17.23 -18.49
N LEU A 302 -11.58 16.35 -17.98
CA LEU A 302 -10.90 16.52 -16.70
C LEU A 302 -9.61 17.31 -16.84
N THR A 303 -8.82 17.00 -17.87
CA THR A 303 -7.54 17.64 -18.21
C THR A 303 -7.10 17.16 -19.58
N THR A 304 -5.99 17.70 -20.08
CA THR A 304 -5.34 17.26 -21.33
C THR A 304 -3.97 16.65 -21.08
N HIS A 305 -3.49 15.85 -22.04
CA HIS A 305 -2.12 15.30 -21.98
C HIS A 305 -1.07 16.42 -21.95
N GLY A 306 -1.34 17.56 -22.61
CA GLY A 306 -0.47 18.74 -22.57
C GLY A 306 -0.34 19.32 -21.16
N GLU A 307 -1.47 19.51 -20.45
CA GLU A 307 -1.47 19.97 -19.05
C GLU A 307 -0.78 18.98 -18.10
N LEU A 308 -0.98 17.67 -18.33
CA LEU A 308 -0.28 16.63 -17.58
C LEU A 308 1.24 16.63 -17.84
N ALA A 309 1.67 16.97 -19.07
CA ALA A 309 3.08 17.09 -19.41
C ALA A 309 3.74 18.28 -18.70
N GLU A 310 3.05 19.41 -18.61
CA GLU A 310 3.52 20.58 -17.85
C GLU A 310 3.66 20.26 -16.35
N ALA A 311 2.78 19.40 -15.80
CA ALA A 311 2.83 18.95 -14.42
C ALA A 311 3.79 17.74 -14.20
N GLY A 312 4.39 17.17 -15.24
CA GLY A 312 5.25 15.97 -15.13
C GLY A 312 4.52 14.66 -14.86
N LEU A 313 3.22 14.58 -15.21
CA LEU A 313 2.32 13.47 -14.87
C LEU A 313 1.98 12.54 -16.05
N THR A 314 2.86 12.41 -17.05
CA THR A 314 2.56 11.71 -18.32
C THR A 314 2.87 10.22 -18.34
N ALA A 315 3.61 9.70 -17.36
CA ALA A 315 3.91 8.26 -17.33
C ALA A 315 2.60 7.45 -17.30
N PRO A 316 2.45 6.39 -18.12
CA PRO A 316 1.17 5.66 -18.26
C PRO A 316 0.58 5.18 -16.93
N HIS A 317 1.43 4.67 -16.03
CA HIS A 317 0.99 4.23 -14.70
C HIS A 317 0.55 5.41 -13.82
N THR A 318 1.17 6.59 -13.97
CA THR A 318 0.77 7.82 -13.28
C THR A 318 -0.59 8.30 -13.76
N VAL A 319 -0.81 8.30 -15.08
CA VAL A 319 -2.11 8.66 -15.67
C VAL A 319 -3.21 7.68 -15.25
N ALA A 320 -2.92 6.38 -15.16
CA ALA A 320 -3.86 5.40 -14.64
C ALA A 320 -4.22 5.67 -13.16
N ASN A 321 -3.24 5.97 -12.32
CA ASN A 321 -3.46 6.35 -10.91
C ASN A 321 -4.28 7.66 -10.79
N LEU A 322 -4.02 8.62 -11.68
CA LEU A 322 -4.77 9.88 -11.76
C LEU A 322 -6.24 9.66 -12.14
N LEU A 323 -6.52 8.79 -13.12
CA LEU A 323 -7.89 8.41 -13.49
C LEU A 323 -8.62 7.74 -12.32
N ALA A 324 -7.97 6.82 -11.61
CA ALA A 324 -8.52 6.19 -10.41
C ALA A 324 -8.79 7.21 -9.29
N ALA A 325 -7.83 8.10 -9.03
CA ALA A 325 -7.98 9.15 -8.01
C ALA A 325 -9.09 10.14 -8.36
N SER A 326 -9.18 10.54 -9.63
CA SER A 326 -10.27 11.40 -10.12
C SER A 326 -11.63 10.72 -9.94
N ALA A 327 -11.74 9.42 -10.24
CA ALA A 327 -12.98 8.67 -10.02
C ALA A 327 -13.41 8.65 -8.55
N LEU A 328 -12.47 8.44 -7.62
CA LEU A 328 -12.73 8.47 -6.18
C LEU A 328 -13.13 9.87 -5.69
N ALA A 329 -12.43 10.91 -6.14
CA ALA A 329 -12.75 12.30 -5.80
C ALA A 329 -14.12 12.71 -6.37
N ARG A 330 -14.43 12.33 -7.60
CA ARG A 330 -15.74 12.53 -8.24
C ARG A 330 -16.86 11.80 -7.48
N ALA A 331 -16.61 10.56 -7.02
CA ALA A 331 -17.55 9.83 -6.15
C ALA A 331 -17.83 10.57 -4.84
N ALA A 332 -16.84 11.28 -4.32
CA ALA A 332 -17.01 12.16 -3.16
C ALA A 332 -17.63 13.52 -3.49
N GLY A 333 -17.97 13.81 -4.77
CA GLY A 333 -18.65 15.03 -5.19
C GLY A 333 -17.73 16.18 -5.61
N VAL A 334 -16.42 15.97 -5.75
CA VAL A 334 -15.47 17.01 -6.21
C VAL A 334 -15.83 17.45 -7.63
N GLY A 335 -15.89 18.77 -7.88
CA GLY A 335 -16.18 19.35 -9.19
C GLY A 335 -15.07 19.11 -10.21
N VAL A 336 -15.41 19.11 -11.51
CA VAL A 336 -14.43 18.88 -12.60
C VAL A 336 -13.37 19.98 -12.63
N ASP A 337 -13.79 21.25 -12.46
CA ASP A 337 -12.86 22.38 -12.46
C ASP A 337 -11.85 22.30 -11.30
N THR A 338 -12.30 21.82 -10.13
CA THR A 338 -11.42 21.57 -8.99
C THR A 338 -10.43 20.45 -9.30
N VAL A 339 -10.89 19.34 -9.92
CA VAL A 339 -10.00 18.25 -10.35
C VAL A 339 -8.92 18.79 -11.29
N ARG A 340 -9.30 19.53 -12.35
CA ARG A 340 -8.37 20.09 -13.33
C ARG A 340 -7.34 21.01 -12.69
N SER A 341 -7.76 21.96 -11.89
CA SER A 341 -6.86 22.93 -11.25
C SER A 341 -5.93 22.27 -10.23
N ALA A 342 -6.39 21.26 -9.50
CA ALA A 342 -5.58 20.55 -8.53
C ALA A 342 -4.53 19.65 -9.19
N LEU A 343 -4.85 19.00 -10.32
CA LEU A 343 -3.89 18.18 -11.05
C LEU A 343 -2.68 18.99 -11.54
N ALA A 344 -2.88 20.24 -11.92
CA ALA A 344 -1.79 21.15 -12.34
C ALA A 344 -0.80 21.48 -11.21
N THR A 345 -1.16 21.26 -9.95
CA THR A 345 -0.34 21.57 -8.76
C THR A 345 0.12 20.35 -7.99
N PHE A 346 -0.25 19.15 -8.44
CA PHE A 346 0.16 17.91 -7.78
C PHE A 346 1.63 17.60 -8.06
N VAL A 347 2.37 17.26 -7.02
CA VAL A 347 3.77 16.83 -7.10
C VAL A 347 3.87 15.38 -6.63
N ILE A 348 4.45 14.54 -7.47
CA ILE A 348 4.71 13.13 -7.09
C ILE A 348 5.78 13.09 -6.00
N ASP A 349 5.62 12.20 -5.03
CA ASP A 349 6.65 11.95 -4.02
C ASP A 349 7.98 11.53 -4.64
N ARG A 350 9.05 11.82 -3.91
CA ARG A 350 10.40 11.35 -4.24
C ARG A 350 10.45 9.83 -4.38
N HIS A 351 11.48 9.34 -5.08
CA HIS A 351 11.71 7.91 -5.29
C HIS A 351 10.64 7.20 -6.15
N ARG A 352 9.92 7.96 -7.00
CA ARG A 352 8.90 7.43 -7.92
C ARG A 352 9.14 7.97 -9.32
N THR A 353 9.95 7.26 -10.09
CA THR A 353 10.39 7.65 -11.43
C THR A 353 10.94 9.10 -11.43
N GLU A 354 11.60 9.48 -10.33
CA GLU A 354 12.14 10.83 -10.08
C GLU A 354 13.42 11.03 -10.89
N ALA A 355 13.45 12.02 -11.76
CA ALA A 355 14.69 12.44 -12.42
C ALA A 355 15.59 13.19 -11.43
N VAL A 356 16.56 12.49 -10.84
CA VAL A 356 17.43 13.03 -9.78
C VAL A 356 18.64 13.78 -10.33
N ALA A 357 19.06 13.51 -11.56
CA ALA A 357 20.18 14.20 -12.20
C ALA A 357 20.12 14.09 -13.72
N SER A 358 20.76 15.03 -14.39
CA SER A 358 21.09 14.97 -15.83
C SER A 358 22.56 15.40 -16.02
N ALA A 359 23.37 14.48 -16.49
CA ALA A 359 24.82 14.73 -16.68
C ALA A 359 25.31 14.08 -17.98
N GLY A 360 26.05 14.80 -18.79
CA GLY A 360 26.57 14.28 -20.07
C GLY A 360 25.50 13.91 -21.11
N GLY A 361 24.26 14.36 -20.91
CA GLY A 361 23.11 13.97 -21.73
C GLY A 361 22.52 12.60 -21.33
N ILE A 362 22.90 12.06 -20.18
CA ILE A 362 22.32 10.87 -19.52
C ILE A 362 21.37 11.37 -18.44
N THR A 363 20.16 10.81 -18.38
CA THR A 363 19.19 11.08 -17.30
C THR A 363 19.29 10.00 -16.24
N TRP A 364 19.38 10.41 -14.99
CA TRP A 364 19.41 9.51 -13.82
C TRP A 364 18.07 9.54 -13.15
N VAL A 365 17.44 8.37 -13.03
CA VAL A 365 16.07 8.22 -12.52
C VAL A 365 16.07 7.29 -11.31
N ASP A 366 15.50 7.79 -10.23
CA ASP A 366 15.25 7.02 -9.01
C ASP A 366 13.78 6.57 -8.96
N ASP A 367 13.59 5.26 -9.04
CA ASP A 367 12.34 4.57 -8.76
C ASP A 367 12.58 3.43 -7.75
N SER A 368 13.33 3.75 -6.67
CA SER A 368 13.64 2.77 -5.62
C SER A 368 12.39 2.20 -4.95
N LYS A 369 11.24 2.85 -5.11
CA LYS A 369 9.91 2.36 -4.71
C LYS A 369 9.38 1.22 -5.58
N ALA A 370 9.96 0.92 -6.73
CA ALA A 370 9.63 -0.22 -7.58
C ALA A 370 10.16 -1.54 -6.98
N THR A 371 9.56 -1.98 -5.87
CA THR A 371 10.01 -3.10 -5.03
C THR A 371 9.45 -4.46 -5.46
N ASN A 372 8.86 -4.55 -6.64
CA ASN A 372 8.42 -5.80 -7.25
C ASN A 372 8.58 -5.76 -8.78
N PRO A 373 8.58 -6.93 -9.47
CA PRO A 373 8.78 -7.01 -10.93
C PRO A 373 7.80 -6.18 -11.75
N HIS A 374 6.54 -6.16 -11.38
CA HIS A 374 5.50 -5.41 -12.10
C HIS A 374 5.71 -3.88 -12.02
N ALA A 375 6.15 -3.36 -10.87
CA ALA A 375 6.49 -1.95 -10.73
C ALA A 375 7.72 -1.58 -11.58
N ALA A 376 8.75 -2.42 -11.57
CA ALA A 376 9.93 -2.22 -12.39
C ALA A 376 9.61 -2.28 -13.89
N ASP A 377 8.73 -3.17 -14.34
CA ASP A 377 8.24 -3.22 -15.73
C ASP A 377 7.57 -1.91 -16.14
N ALA A 378 6.71 -1.37 -15.28
CA ALA A 378 6.05 -0.08 -15.52
C ALA A 378 7.05 1.09 -15.63
N ALA A 379 8.08 1.11 -14.78
CA ALA A 379 9.15 2.10 -14.82
C ALA A 379 9.99 1.97 -16.10
N LEU A 380 10.40 0.77 -16.47
CA LEU A 380 11.17 0.48 -17.68
C LEU A 380 10.44 0.95 -18.94
N ARG A 381 9.13 0.73 -19.03
CA ARG A 381 8.30 1.12 -20.18
C ARG A 381 8.19 2.63 -20.38
N SER A 382 8.60 3.43 -19.39
CA SER A 382 8.58 4.88 -19.50
C SER A 382 9.76 5.44 -20.33
N PHE A 383 10.73 4.60 -20.73
CA PHE A 383 11.95 5.03 -21.39
C PHE A 383 12.33 4.10 -22.55
N ASP A 384 13.00 4.65 -23.58
CA ASP A 384 13.36 3.92 -24.81
C ASP A 384 14.72 3.22 -24.71
N SER A 385 15.68 3.76 -23.94
CA SER A 385 17.03 3.19 -23.78
C SER A 385 17.45 3.28 -22.32
N VAL A 386 17.67 2.11 -21.68
CA VAL A 386 17.84 2.01 -20.24
C VAL A 386 19.08 1.19 -19.84
N VAL A 387 19.88 1.74 -18.94
CA VAL A 387 20.79 0.99 -18.07
C VAL A 387 20.06 0.74 -16.76
N TRP A 388 19.70 -0.51 -16.49
CA TRP A 388 18.81 -0.88 -15.38
C TRP A 388 19.61 -1.32 -14.15
N ILE A 389 19.41 -0.66 -12.99
CA ILE A 389 19.92 -1.07 -11.69
C ILE A 389 18.81 -1.87 -11.00
N VAL A 390 19.08 -3.17 -10.71
CA VAL A 390 18.08 -4.15 -10.26
C VAL A 390 18.64 -5.06 -9.19
N GLY A 391 17.80 -5.53 -8.26
CA GLY A 391 18.14 -6.54 -7.28
C GLY A 391 17.71 -6.22 -5.85
N GLY A 392 17.87 -7.17 -4.96
CA GLY A 392 17.36 -7.22 -3.59
C GLY A 392 16.57 -8.51 -3.34
N LEU A 393 15.68 -8.51 -2.35
CA LEU A 393 14.85 -9.67 -1.98
C LEU A 393 13.66 -9.84 -2.91
N LEU A 394 13.70 -10.80 -3.83
CA LEU A 394 12.64 -11.11 -4.80
C LEU A 394 11.37 -11.74 -4.20
N LYS A 395 11.41 -12.21 -2.95
CA LYS A 395 10.26 -12.81 -2.23
C LYS A 395 9.54 -13.92 -3.03
N GLY A 396 10.30 -14.74 -3.74
CA GLY A 396 9.76 -15.85 -4.54
C GLY A 396 9.15 -15.43 -5.88
N THR A 397 9.26 -14.17 -6.29
CA THR A 397 8.79 -13.71 -7.62
C THR A 397 9.86 -13.89 -8.69
N ASP A 398 9.43 -14.14 -9.94
CA ASP A 398 10.29 -14.26 -11.11
C ASP A 398 10.34 -12.94 -11.89
N ILE A 399 11.54 -12.52 -12.31
CA ILE A 399 11.74 -11.32 -13.15
C ILE A 399 11.89 -11.65 -14.64
N GLY A 400 11.80 -12.92 -15.03
CA GLY A 400 12.04 -13.38 -16.41
C GLY A 400 11.13 -12.70 -17.42
N GLU A 401 9.85 -12.57 -17.13
CA GLU A 401 8.89 -11.89 -18.03
C GLU A 401 9.22 -10.41 -18.19
N VAL A 402 9.65 -9.73 -17.12
CA VAL A 402 10.07 -8.32 -17.18
C VAL A 402 11.28 -8.14 -18.07
N ILE A 403 12.28 -9.03 -17.95
CA ILE A 403 13.47 -9.01 -18.79
C ILE A 403 13.08 -9.18 -20.26
N VAL A 404 12.29 -10.21 -20.58
CA VAL A 404 11.87 -10.50 -21.98
C VAL A 404 11.05 -9.36 -22.56
N GLY A 405 10.10 -8.83 -21.83
CA GLY A 405 9.23 -7.72 -22.27
C GLY A 405 9.98 -6.42 -22.55
N ASN A 406 11.15 -6.20 -21.95
CA ASN A 406 11.91 -4.97 -22.03
C ASN A 406 13.26 -5.11 -22.76
N LEU A 407 13.62 -6.26 -23.30
CA LEU A 407 14.91 -6.50 -23.97
C LEU A 407 15.27 -5.43 -25.01
N HIS A 408 14.29 -4.95 -25.77
CA HIS A 408 14.49 -3.99 -26.85
C HIS A 408 14.93 -2.60 -26.38
N ARG A 409 14.75 -2.30 -25.09
CA ARG A 409 15.14 -1.03 -24.45
C ARG A 409 16.32 -1.16 -23.50
N LEU A 410 16.65 -2.39 -23.08
CA LEU A 410 17.75 -2.63 -22.17
C LEU A 410 19.10 -2.56 -22.89
N LYS A 411 19.96 -1.66 -22.45
CA LYS A 411 21.34 -1.51 -22.93
C LYS A 411 22.32 -2.28 -22.08
N ALA A 412 22.14 -2.28 -20.78
CA ALA A 412 22.92 -3.03 -19.81
C ALA A 412 22.13 -3.17 -18.50
N THR A 413 22.57 -4.05 -17.62
CA THR A 413 22.04 -4.14 -16.25
C THR A 413 23.16 -4.12 -15.24
N VAL A 414 22.90 -3.50 -14.08
CA VAL A 414 23.76 -3.51 -12.88
C VAL A 414 22.96 -4.18 -11.75
N ILE A 415 23.50 -5.29 -11.23
CA ILE A 415 22.81 -6.11 -10.23
C ILE A 415 23.35 -5.77 -8.83
N ILE A 416 22.44 -5.41 -7.92
CA ILE A 416 22.66 -5.16 -6.50
C ILE A 416 22.00 -6.26 -5.66
N GLY A 417 22.09 -6.20 -4.34
CA GLY A 417 21.47 -7.15 -3.40
C GLY A 417 22.48 -8.14 -2.82
N GLU A 418 22.19 -8.72 -1.65
CA GLU A 418 23.01 -9.76 -1.03
C GLU A 418 22.91 -11.08 -1.80
N ASN A 419 21.67 -11.50 -2.13
CA ASN A 419 21.41 -12.70 -2.92
C ASN A 419 21.16 -12.36 -4.39
N ARG A 420 22.20 -12.10 -5.17
CA ARG A 420 22.13 -11.73 -6.59
C ARG A 420 21.89 -12.90 -7.54
N GLN A 421 22.19 -14.12 -7.10
CA GLN A 421 22.22 -15.31 -7.96
C GLN A 421 20.92 -15.54 -8.76
N PRO A 422 19.71 -15.42 -8.18
CA PRO A 422 18.47 -15.59 -8.93
C PRO A 422 18.30 -14.57 -10.06
N VAL A 423 18.74 -13.32 -9.83
CA VAL A 423 18.68 -12.24 -10.83
C VAL A 423 19.69 -12.50 -11.95
N VAL A 424 20.93 -12.88 -11.61
CA VAL A 424 21.98 -13.23 -12.58
C VAL A 424 21.53 -14.39 -13.47
N GLU A 425 20.94 -15.42 -12.88
CA GLU A 425 20.45 -16.58 -13.63
C GLU A 425 19.28 -16.22 -14.55
N ALA A 426 18.38 -15.32 -14.14
CA ALA A 426 17.30 -14.83 -14.97
C ALA A 426 17.87 -14.09 -16.19
N PHE A 427 18.83 -13.17 -16.02
CA PHE A 427 19.48 -12.49 -17.15
C PHE A 427 20.23 -13.47 -18.06
N ARG A 428 21.00 -14.40 -17.49
CA ARG A 428 21.71 -15.43 -18.28
C ARG A 428 20.76 -16.26 -19.15
N ARG A 429 19.56 -16.58 -18.63
CA ARG A 429 18.54 -17.36 -19.32
C ARG A 429 17.81 -16.57 -20.40
N HIS A 430 17.41 -15.35 -20.09
CA HIS A 430 16.47 -14.58 -20.90
C HIS A 430 17.14 -13.49 -21.76
N ALA A 431 18.36 -13.05 -21.38
CA ALA A 431 19.12 -11.99 -22.05
C ALA A 431 20.62 -12.30 -22.12
N PRO A 432 21.05 -13.45 -22.70
CA PRO A 432 22.44 -13.94 -22.63
C PRO A 432 23.48 -13.01 -23.28
N THR A 433 23.04 -12.10 -24.15
CA THR A 433 23.91 -11.14 -24.85
C THR A 433 23.94 -9.74 -24.22
N LEU A 434 23.06 -9.50 -23.23
CA LEU A 434 23.02 -8.20 -22.55
C LEU A 434 24.24 -8.06 -21.60
N PRO A 435 24.96 -6.93 -21.59
CA PRO A 435 25.98 -6.67 -20.60
C PRO A 435 25.40 -6.66 -19.18
N VAL A 436 25.93 -7.55 -18.33
CA VAL A 436 25.52 -7.69 -16.92
C VAL A 436 26.71 -7.36 -16.03
N PHE A 437 26.53 -6.46 -15.09
CA PHE A 437 27.51 -6.05 -14.10
C PHE A 437 26.99 -6.38 -12.70
N GLU A 438 27.81 -6.96 -11.86
CA GLU A 438 27.46 -7.27 -10.46
C GLU A 438 28.22 -6.35 -9.53
N VAL A 439 27.51 -5.70 -8.60
CA VAL A 439 28.15 -4.99 -7.49
C VAL A 439 28.61 -6.02 -6.48
N ALA A 440 29.92 -6.12 -6.24
CA ALA A 440 30.48 -7.05 -5.27
C ALA A 440 29.99 -6.69 -3.86
N ALA A 441 29.49 -7.69 -3.11
CA ALA A 441 29.32 -7.54 -1.67
C ALA A 441 30.69 -7.29 -1.04
N SER A 442 30.85 -6.21 -0.28
CA SER A 442 32.07 -6.05 0.49
C SER A 442 32.14 -7.20 1.50
N GLN A 443 33.32 -7.83 1.65
CA GLN A 443 33.54 -8.95 2.55
C GLN A 443 33.61 -8.52 4.04
N THR A 444 33.22 -7.29 4.34
CA THR A 444 33.19 -6.79 5.72
C THR A 444 31.72 -6.60 6.12
N ASP A 445 31.33 -7.14 7.27
CA ASP A 445 30.02 -7.03 7.90
C ASP A 445 29.54 -5.59 8.17
N GLU A 446 30.23 -4.59 7.64
CA GLU A 446 30.02 -3.15 7.80
C GLU A 446 30.07 -2.39 6.45
N ALA A 447 29.68 -3.01 5.33
CA ALA A 447 29.58 -2.24 4.08
C ALA A 447 28.48 -1.18 4.23
N GLU A 448 28.89 0.09 4.29
CA GLU A 448 27.94 1.18 4.30
C GLU A 448 27.07 1.12 3.03
N PRO A 449 25.73 1.24 3.14
CA PRO A 449 24.81 1.25 1.99
C PRO A 449 25.23 2.20 0.86
N ASN A 450 25.85 3.32 1.21
CA ASN A 450 26.44 4.28 0.29
C ASN A 450 27.52 3.70 -0.63
N GLN A 451 28.27 2.67 -0.22
CA GLN A 451 29.31 2.07 -1.06
C GLN A 451 28.69 1.21 -2.16
N VAL A 452 27.62 0.48 -1.89
CA VAL A 452 26.89 -0.32 -2.89
C VAL A 452 26.36 0.58 -4.00
N MET A 453 25.65 1.66 -3.61
CA MET A 453 25.11 2.59 -4.59
C MET A 453 26.18 3.38 -5.35
N THR A 454 27.29 3.77 -4.69
CA THR A 454 28.41 4.42 -5.36
C THR A 454 28.99 3.55 -6.47
N GLU A 455 29.17 2.24 -6.19
CA GLU A 455 29.70 1.29 -7.17
C GLU A 455 28.68 1.01 -8.29
N ALA A 456 27.38 0.87 -7.95
CA ALA A 456 26.32 0.70 -8.92
C ALA A 456 26.26 1.89 -9.91
N VAL A 457 26.30 3.11 -9.39
CA VAL A 457 26.35 4.35 -10.20
C VAL A 457 27.59 4.39 -11.06
N ARG A 458 28.78 4.04 -10.53
CA ARG A 458 30.05 4.01 -11.29
C ARG A 458 29.98 3.02 -12.47
N LEU A 459 29.45 1.81 -12.23
CA LEU A 459 29.30 0.78 -13.26
C LEU A 459 28.31 1.24 -14.34
N ALA A 460 27.16 1.76 -13.93
CA ALA A 460 26.14 2.28 -14.86
C ALA A 460 26.66 3.45 -15.70
N ALA A 461 27.39 4.39 -15.09
CA ALA A 461 28.02 5.51 -15.79
C ALA A 461 29.06 5.06 -16.83
N GLY A 462 29.74 3.93 -16.57
CA GLY A 462 30.74 3.37 -17.50
C GLY A 462 30.16 2.83 -18.80
N VAL A 463 28.85 2.56 -18.88
CA VAL A 463 28.17 1.98 -20.05
C VAL A 463 27.09 2.87 -20.65
N ALA A 464 26.54 3.80 -19.88
CA ALA A 464 25.54 4.75 -20.36
C ALA A 464 26.18 5.78 -21.31
N THR A 465 25.44 6.18 -22.33
CA THR A 465 25.81 7.19 -23.29
C THR A 465 24.72 8.24 -23.42
N ARG A 466 25.03 9.33 -24.12
CA ARG A 466 24.07 10.43 -24.37
C ARG A 466 22.75 9.88 -24.93
N GLY A 467 21.63 10.24 -24.31
CA GLY A 467 20.29 9.81 -24.66
C GLY A 467 19.79 8.62 -23.84
N ASP A 468 20.67 7.94 -23.07
CA ASP A 468 20.27 6.85 -22.22
C ASP A 468 19.70 7.35 -20.88
N VAL A 469 18.88 6.49 -20.27
CA VAL A 469 18.41 6.62 -18.89
C VAL A 469 19.10 5.58 -18.01
N VAL A 470 19.72 6.01 -16.92
CA VAL A 470 20.10 5.10 -15.83
C VAL A 470 18.93 5.05 -14.84
N LEU A 471 18.29 3.90 -14.74
CA LEU A 471 17.10 3.70 -13.93
C LEU A 471 17.40 2.78 -12.75
N LEU A 472 17.23 3.30 -11.54
CA LEU A 472 17.14 2.48 -10.32
C LEU A 472 15.68 2.03 -10.15
N ALA A 473 15.38 0.79 -10.47
CA ALA A 473 14.07 0.15 -10.25
C ALA A 473 14.34 -1.29 -9.77
N PRO A 474 14.44 -1.51 -8.45
CA PRO A 474 15.02 -2.75 -7.89
C PRO A 474 14.30 -4.04 -8.27
N ALA A 475 13.00 -3.99 -8.60
CA ALA A 475 12.12 -5.16 -8.82
C ALA A 475 12.03 -6.10 -7.59
N ALA A 476 12.60 -5.69 -6.46
CA ALA A 476 12.77 -6.47 -5.25
C ALA A 476 12.75 -5.56 -4.02
N ALA A 477 12.49 -6.12 -2.84
CA ALA A 477 12.59 -5.35 -1.60
C ALA A 477 14.06 -5.10 -1.24
N SER A 478 14.36 -3.90 -0.70
CA SER A 478 15.71 -3.44 -0.41
C SER A 478 16.25 -3.83 0.99
N MET A 479 15.47 -4.52 1.81
CA MET A 479 15.74 -4.75 3.24
C MET A 479 16.90 -5.73 3.53
N ASP A 480 17.55 -6.25 2.51
CA ASP A 480 18.79 -7.03 2.62
C ASP A 480 20.05 -6.16 2.71
N GLN A 481 20.06 -4.99 2.08
CA GLN A 481 21.23 -4.09 2.06
C GLN A 481 20.92 -2.68 2.58
N PHE A 482 19.65 -2.32 2.69
CA PHE A 482 19.20 -0.99 3.10
C PHE A 482 18.13 -1.09 4.19
N ARG A 483 18.02 -0.07 5.03
CA ARG A 483 16.97 -0.03 6.08
C ARG A 483 15.57 0.09 5.50
N ASP A 484 15.46 0.82 4.40
CA ASP A 484 14.24 1.06 3.63
C ASP A 484 14.60 1.42 2.18
N TYR A 485 13.67 1.87 1.39
CA TYR A 485 13.88 2.27 -0.01
C TYR A 485 14.31 3.74 -0.19
N ALA A 486 14.29 4.58 0.88
CA ALA A 486 14.56 6.02 0.83
C ALA A 486 16.05 6.38 0.92
#